data_33dc01391d1d91fa50d4ad8076b1a9e4
#
_entry.id   33dc01391d1d91fa50d4ad8076b1a9e4
#
_cell.length_a   1.000
_cell.length_b   1.000
_cell.length_c   1.000
_cell.angle_alpha   90.00
_cell.angle_beta   90.00
_cell.angle_gamma   90.00
#
_symmetry.space_group_name_H-M   'P 1'
#
loop_
_entity.id
_entity.type
_entity.pdbx_description
1 polymer ?
#
loop_
_entity_poly.entity_id
_entity_poly.type
_entity_poly.pdbx_seq_one_letter_code
_entity_poly.pdbx_strand_id
1 'polypeptide(L)'
;MMLAGMVDTLMLSSEGDYAVGAVGTANTYIGLFIIMFSIISSGMVAVMTQYIGAKRPGVAHQALKLGLMFNLSVGIVITGVLIFGTDAILKAVGIARDLEEPASIYLRTIGAFCICNALTPIFSSYLRSFGHTTPTMIATVVANIINVVLNGLFLFVMHWGVFGVALATGISRLVNLLWLCIAARYHIKPEKDANPPASRQVLRKIIRVGLPAATETVLYNIAITLVISMLNRMDATGAQVTARSYAMQISNFSYCVSAALAHANAVLVGWYIGGWEIEACKRDTRRAAVLGIGAGVTVSALFAIFSKPIVGLFTDNPDMIRLVGTLLIVDIFLEIGRSANLVYGFALKTSGDAIYPMAIGIIFMFLCASGGTWLFGVKLGWLAVGAYIGMALDECVRAVLMYARWRTGCWQRLRLVSDSE
;
A
#
# COMPACT_ATOMS: atom_id res chain seq x y z
N MET A 1 5.26 2.94 8.20
CA MET A 1 4.09 3.85 8.09
C MET A 1 2.94 3.43 9.00
N MET A 2 2.49 2.16 9.03
CA MET A 2 1.36 1.74 9.89
C MET A 2 1.65 1.96 11.38
N LEU A 3 2.81 1.53 11.89
CA LEU A 3 3.19 1.74 13.30
C LEU A 3 3.24 3.23 13.67
N ALA A 4 3.77 4.08 12.81
CA ALA A 4 3.77 5.52 13.06
C ALA A 4 2.34 6.07 13.17
N GLY A 5 1.43 5.70 12.25
CA GLY A 5 0.04 6.13 12.33
C GLY A 5 -0.69 5.65 13.59
N MET A 6 -0.37 4.45 14.09
CA MET A 6 -0.92 3.95 15.37
C MET A 6 -0.36 4.77 16.56
N VAL A 7 0.94 5.03 16.56
CA VAL A 7 1.58 5.84 17.60
C VAL A 7 1.04 7.28 17.57
N ASP A 8 0.91 7.87 16.38
CA ASP A 8 0.31 9.20 16.22
C ASP A 8 -1.11 9.25 16.84
N THR A 9 -1.95 8.24 16.54
CA THR A 9 -3.31 8.16 17.09
C THR A 9 -3.33 7.97 18.60
N LEU A 10 -2.44 7.10 19.13
CA LEU A 10 -2.32 6.88 20.58
C LEU A 10 -1.82 8.13 21.30
N MET A 11 -0.83 8.84 20.74
CA MET A 11 -0.34 10.06 21.34
C MET A 11 -1.38 11.19 21.26
N LEU A 12 -2.13 11.26 20.16
CA LEU A 12 -3.18 12.27 19.98
C LEU A 12 -4.41 12.03 20.88
N SER A 13 -4.66 10.78 21.31
CA SER A 13 -5.77 10.47 22.22
C SER A 13 -5.64 11.17 23.58
N SER A 14 -4.42 11.61 23.95
CA SER A 14 -4.21 12.45 25.16
C SER A 14 -4.81 13.85 25.06
N GLU A 15 -5.05 14.34 23.83
CA GLU A 15 -5.72 15.64 23.60
C GLU A 15 -7.26 15.53 23.55
N GLY A 16 -7.79 14.30 23.52
CA GLY A 16 -9.21 14.01 23.51
C GLY A 16 -9.71 13.38 22.21
N ASP A 17 -10.88 12.78 22.28
CA ASP A 17 -11.49 12.04 21.17
C ASP A 17 -11.79 12.92 19.95
N TYR A 18 -12.02 14.21 20.14
CA TYR A 18 -12.25 15.17 19.06
C TYR A 18 -11.02 15.32 18.16
N ALA A 19 -9.81 15.33 18.73
CA ALA A 19 -8.57 15.45 17.98
C ALA A 19 -8.32 14.21 17.12
N VAL A 20 -8.54 13.03 17.69
CA VAL A 20 -8.45 11.75 16.98
C VAL A 20 -9.47 11.66 15.83
N GLY A 21 -10.72 12.07 16.08
CA GLY A 21 -11.77 12.10 15.07
C GLY A 21 -11.45 13.04 13.89
N ALA A 22 -10.97 14.24 14.19
CA ALA A 22 -10.57 15.23 13.19
C ALA A 22 -9.42 14.74 12.31
N VAL A 23 -8.35 14.20 12.92
CA VAL A 23 -7.19 13.67 12.21
C VAL A 23 -7.54 12.40 11.43
N GLY A 24 -8.38 11.52 11.97
CA GLY A 24 -8.86 10.32 11.28
C GLY A 24 -9.64 10.67 10.00
N THR A 25 -10.53 11.65 10.09
CA THR A 25 -11.28 12.17 8.95
C THR A 25 -10.33 12.77 7.91
N ALA A 26 -9.41 13.65 8.33
CA ALA A 26 -8.43 14.27 7.44
C ALA A 26 -7.54 13.23 6.72
N ASN A 27 -7.06 12.20 7.43
CA ASN A 27 -6.24 11.13 6.87
C ASN A 27 -6.97 10.33 5.79
N THR A 28 -8.28 10.18 5.85
CA THR A 28 -9.08 9.53 4.80
C THR A 28 -8.93 10.26 3.47
N TYR A 29 -9.00 11.60 3.46
CA TYR A 29 -8.83 12.40 2.24
C TYR A 29 -7.38 12.42 1.75
N ILE A 30 -6.42 12.55 2.67
CA ILE A 30 -5.00 12.45 2.33
C ILE A 30 -4.70 11.10 1.67
N GLY A 31 -5.32 10.02 2.14
CA GLY A 31 -5.20 8.68 1.57
C GLY A 31 -5.59 8.61 0.09
N LEU A 32 -6.66 9.31 -0.31
CA LEU A 32 -7.09 9.37 -1.71
C LEU A 32 -6.03 10.04 -2.60
N PHE A 33 -5.41 11.12 -2.15
CA PHE A 33 -4.33 11.78 -2.90
C PHE A 33 -3.06 10.93 -2.98
N ILE A 34 -2.74 10.16 -1.94
CA ILE A 34 -1.59 9.24 -1.96
C ILE A 34 -1.73 8.18 -3.05
N ILE A 35 -2.95 7.70 -3.33
CA ILE A 35 -3.20 6.74 -4.41
C ILE A 35 -2.82 7.35 -5.77
N MET A 36 -3.08 8.63 -6.00
CA MET A 36 -2.68 9.31 -7.26
C MET A 36 -1.16 9.29 -7.45
N PHE A 37 -0.38 9.48 -6.38
CA PHE A 37 1.08 9.41 -6.45
C PHE A 37 1.60 7.99 -6.72
N SER A 38 0.85 6.98 -6.34
CA SER A 38 1.22 5.58 -6.55
C SER A 38 1.13 5.13 -8.01
N ILE A 39 0.34 5.82 -8.85
CA ILE A 39 0.20 5.50 -10.29
C ILE A 39 1.57 5.48 -10.96
N ILE A 40 2.32 6.55 -10.81
CA ILE A 40 3.64 6.68 -11.45
C ILE A 40 4.65 5.76 -10.78
N SER A 41 4.71 5.71 -9.44
CA SER A 41 5.72 4.93 -8.73
C SER A 41 5.63 3.42 -9.00
N SER A 42 4.42 2.86 -9.11
CA SER A 42 4.24 1.43 -9.43
C SER A 42 4.60 1.10 -10.88
N GLY A 43 4.21 1.94 -11.83
CA GLY A 43 4.59 1.79 -13.23
C GLY A 43 6.10 1.96 -13.46
N MET A 44 6.73 2.87 -12.71
CA MET A 44 8.18 3.10 -12.80
C MET A 44 8.99 1.86 -12.43
N VAL A 45 8.61 1.12 -11.38
CA VAL A 45 9.33 -0.11 -11.00
C VAL A 45 9.38 -1.08 -12.17
N ALA A 46 8.26 -1.32 -12.85
CA ALA A 46 8.22 -2.24 -14.00
C ALA A 46 9.11 -1.77 -15.16
N VAL A 47 9.05 -0.48 -15.50
CA VAL A 47 9.85 0.08 -16.59
C VAL A 47 11.33 0.08 -16.23
N MET A 48 11.70 0.64 -15.07
CA MET A 48 13.10 0.76 -14.66
C MET A 48 13.79 -0.60 -14.55
N THR A 49 13.16 -1.57 -13.88
CA THR A 49 13.77 -2.88 -13.68
C THR A 49 13.98 -3.63 -14.98
N GLN A 50 13.04 -3.54 -15.94
CA GLN A 50 13.23 -4.16 -17.25
C GLN A 50 14.35 -3.48 -18.06
N TYR A 51 14.47 -2.14 -18.04
CA TYR A 51 15.57 -1.48 -18.74
C TYR A 51 16.93 -1.70 -18.07
N ILE A 52 16.98 -1.81 -16.74
CA ILE A 52 18.19 -2.19 -16.01
C ILE A 52 18.61 -3.62 -16.40
N GLY A 53 17.67 -4.57 -16.43
CA GLY A 53 17.92 -5.94 -16.87
C GLY A 53 18.41 -6.03 -18.34
N ALA A 54 17.90 -5.14 -19.20
CA ALA A 54 18.35 -4.99 -20.59
C ALA A 54 19.71 -4.25 -20.73
N LYS A 55 20.40 -3.98 -19.62
CA LYS A 55 21.69 -3.22 -19.56
C LYS A 55 21.58 -1.79 -20.12
N ARG A 56 20.44 -1.16 -19.95
CA ARG A 56 20.14 0.23 -20.35
C ARG A 56 19.73 1.10 -19.16
N PRO A 57 20.57 1.28 -18.14
CA PRO A 57 20.23 2.03 -16.93
C PRO A 57 19.96 3.53 -17.19
N GLY A 58 20.46 4.08 -18.30
CA GLY A 58 20.16 5.46 -18.71
C GLY A 58 18.66 5.74 -18.88
N VAL A 59 17.88 4.76 -19.35
CA VAL A 59 16.42 4.89 -19.46
C VAL A 59 15.76 4.89 -18.08
N ALA A 60 16.31 4.16 -17.10
CA ALA A 60 15.81 4.25 -15.72
C ALA A 60 16.01 5.66 -15.11
N HIS A 61 17.11 6.35 -15.44
CA HIS A 61 17.31 7.75 -15.08
C HIS A 61 16.31 8.69 -15.77
N GLN A 62 16.01 8.43 -17.04
CA GLN A 62 14.98 9.17 -17.77
C GLN A 62 13.60 8.97 -17.12
N ALA A 63 13.25 7.73 -16.74
CA ALA A 63 12.03 7.42 -16.03
C ALA A 63 11.95 8.12 -14.67
N LEU A 64 13.09 8.21 -13.93
CA LEU A 64 13.16 9.00 -12.69
C LEU A 64 12.79 10.47 -12.94
N LYS A 65 13.40 11.12 -13.93
CA LYS A 65 13.11 12.54 -14.25
C LYS A 65 11.64 12.74 -14.59
N LEU A 66 11.08 11.88 -15.45
CA LEU A 66 9.67 11.95 -15.83
C LEU A 66 8.73 11.74 -14.64
N GLY A 67 9.04 10.76 -13.78
CA GLY A 67 8.28 10.50 -12.56
C GLY A 67 8.33 11.66 -11.57
N LEU A 68 9.50 12.28 -11.38
CA LEU A 68 9.67 13.46 -10.55
C LEU A 68 8.86 14.64 -11.10
N MET A 69 8.95 14.92 -12.41
CA MET A 69 8.20 16.01 -13.03
C MET A 69 6.69 15.80 -12.88
N PHE A 70 6.20 14.60 -13.17
CA PHE A 70 4.77 14.29 -13.07
C PHE A 70 4.27 14.39 -11.63
N ASN A 71 4.90 13.70 -10.70
CA ASN A 71 4.46 13.71 -9.30
C ASN A 71 4.65 15.08 -8.64
N LEU A 72 5.67 15.84 -9.02
CA LEU A 72 5.83 17.22 -8.56
C LEU A 72 4.69 18.10 -9.04
N SER A 73 4.33 18.01 -10.33
CA SER A 73 3.22 18.79 -10.89
C SER A 73 1.89 18.45 -10.19
N VAL A 74 1.59 17.17 -10.03
CA VAL A 74 0.40 16.70 -9.29
C VAL A 74 0.47 17.12 -7.83
N GLY A 75 1.65 16.99 -7.19
CA GLY A 75 1.89 17.38 -5.80
C GLY A 75 1.65 18.88 -5.56
N ILE A 76 2.11 19.74 -6.47
CA ILE A 76 1.85 21.20 -6.40
C ILE A 76 0.35 21.50 -6.48
N VAL A 77 -0.36 20.87 -7.42
CA VAL A 77 -1.82 21.04 -7.54
C VAL A 77 -2.52 20.59 -6.25
N ILE A 78 -2.20 19.41 -5.74
CA ILE A 78 -2.81 18.88 -4.51
C ILE A 78 -2.45 19.75 -3.30
N THR A 79 -1.20 20.22 -3.21
CA THR A 79 -0.79 21.19 -2.17
C THR A 79 -1.67 22.44 -2.22
N GLY A 80 -1.88 23.01 -3.41
CA GLY A 80 -2.78 24.15 -3.59
C GLY A 80 -4.21 23.86 -3.15
N VAL A 81 -4.75 22.70 -3.54
CA VAL A 81 -6.10 22.27 -3.14
C VAL A 81 -6.20 22.09 -1.62
N LEU A 82 -5.17 21.48 -0.97
CA LEU A 82 -5.18 21.26 0.47
C LEU A 82 -4.93 22.53 1.29
N ILE A 83 -4.22 23.53 0.78
CA ILE A 83 -4.00 24.79 1.50
C ILE A 83 -5.17 25.74 1.30
N PHE A 84 -5.62 25.94 0.06
CA PHE A 84 -6.62 26.96 -0.25
C PHE A 84 -8.05 26.40 -0.32
N GLY A 85 -8.23 25.10 -0.59
CA GLY A 85 -9.53 24.45 -0.75
C GLY A 85 -10.01 23.69 0.50
N THR A 86 -9.25 23.66 1.58
CA THR A 86 -9.60 22.89 2.80
C THR A 86 -11.01 23.16 3.29
N ASP A 87 -11.41 24.43 3.41
CA ASP A 87 -12.73 24.77 3.94
C ASP A 87 -13.86 24.29 3.02
N ALA A 88 -13.65 24.34 1.69
CA ALA A 88 -14.60 23.80 0.73
C ALA A 88 -14.71 22.29 0.83
N ILE A 89 -13.57 21.60 1.01
CA ILE A 89 -13.55 20.13 1.20
C ILE A 89 -14.30 19.73 2.47
N LEU A 90 -14.02 20.38 3.60
CA LEU A 90 -14.64 20.06 4.88
C LEU A 90 -16.16 20.33 4.87
N LYS A 91 -16.59 21.42 4.23
CA LYS A 91 -18.01 21.73 4.02
C LYS A 91 -18.73 20.72 3.12
N ALA A 92 -18.08 20.34 2.00
CA ALA A 92 -18.65 19.36 1.07
C ALA A 92 -18.85 17.97 1.73
N VAL A 93 -18.03 17.66 2.71
CA VAL A 93 -18.08 16.40 3.47
C VAL A 93 -19.09 16.45 4.62
N GLY A 94 -19.47 17.65 5.06
CA GLY A 94 -20.39 17.81 6.19
C GLY A 94 -19.78 17.41 7.53
N ILE A 95 -18.51 17.74 7.76
CA ILE A 95 -17.84 17.45 9.04
C ILE A 95 -18.56 18.16 10.19
N ALA A 96 -18.59 17.53 11.36
CA ALA A 96 -19.16 18.15 12.56
C ALA A 96 -18.40 19.44 12.91
N ARG A 97 -19.13 20.49 13.33
CA ARG A 97 -18.54 21.83 13.60
C ARG A 97 -17.37 21.79 14.57
N ASP A 98 -17.45 20.95 15.59
CA ASP A 98 -16.42 20.81 16.61
C ASP A 98 -15.12 20.18 16.08
N LEU A 99 -15.18 19.48 14.95
CA LEU A 99 -14.05 18.84 14.29
C LEU A 99 -13.48 19.69 13.14
N GLU A 100 -14.18 20.74 12.69
CA GLU A 100 -13.83 21.51 11.50
C GLU A 100 -12.49 22.24 11.65
N GLU A 101 -12.27 22.92 12.76
CA GLU A 101 -11.05 23.68 13.03
C GLU A 101 -9.82 22.77 13.16
N PRO A 102 -9.80 21.72 14.02
CA PRO A 102 -8.67 20.79 14.09
C PRO A 102 -8.39 20.08 12.76
N ALA A 103 -9.42 19.64 12.03
CA ALA A 103 -9.25 19.03 10.73
C ALA A 103 -8.67 19.99 9.68
N SER A 104 -9.10 21.26 9.70
CA SER A 104 -8.56 22.30 8.81
C SER A 104 -7.08 22.56 9.09
N ILE A 105 -6.69 22.72 10.35
CA ILE A 105 -5.29 22.91 10.76
C ILE A 105 -4.45 21.71 10.28
N TYR A 106 -4.94 20.49 10.51
CA TYR A 106 -4.22 19.30 10.11
C TYR A 106 -4.06 19.19 8.59
N LEU A 107 -5.15 19.38 7.83
CA LEU A 107 -5.13 19.29 6.36
C LEU A 107 -4.21 20.34 5.72
N ARG A 108 -4.26 21.58 6.19
CA ARG A 108 -3.39 22.65 5.67
C ARG A 108 -1.92 22.39 6.00
N THR A 109 -1.63 21.94 7.22
CA THR A 109 -0.26 21.64 7.65
C THR A 109 0.31 20.47 6.87
N ILE A 110 -0.41 19.34 6.78
CA ILE A 110 0.03 18.19 5.96
C ILE A 110 0.06 18.53 4.47
N GLY A 111 -0.86 19.38 4.01
CA GLY A 111 -0.89 19.90 2.65
C GLY A 111 0.39 20.61 2.26
N ALA A 112 0.98 21.40 3.14
CA ALA A 112 2.26 22.08 2.92
C ALA A 112 3.43 21.09 2.66
N PHE A 113 3.36 19.87 3.23
CA PHE A 113 4.34 18.81 3.02
C PHE A 113 3.90 17.77 1.98
N CYS A 114 2.79 17.99 1.25
CA CYS A 114 2.25 17.02 0.30
C CYS A 114 3.24 16.70 -0.83
N ILE A 115 4.06 17.65 -1.24
CA ILE A 115 5.14 17.44 -2.21
C ILE A 115 6.11 16.36 -1.74
N CYS A 116 6.43 16.30 -0.43
CA CYS A 116 7.27 15.24 0.11
C CYS A 116 6.62 13.87 -0.08
N ASN A 117 5.29 13.76 0.12
CA ASN A 117 4.55 12.54 -0.12
C ASN A 117 4.52 12.14 -1.61
N ALA A 118 4.49 13.10 -2.51
CA ALA A 118 4.51 12.86 -3.95
C ALA A 118 5.88 12.33 -4.43
N LEU A 119 6.98 12.87 -3.91
CA LEU A 119 8.33 12.55 -4.39
C LEU A 119 8.97 11.33 -3.70
N THR A 120 8.66 11.08 -2.43
CA THR A 120 9.19 9.95 -1.65
C THR A 120 9.02 8.60 -2.36
N PRO A 121 7.82 8.20 -2.87
CA PRO A 121 7.66 6.92 -3.56
C PRO A 121 8.45 6.82 -4.87
N ILE A 122 8.73 7.94 -5.54
CA ILE A 122 9.53 7.99 -6.77
C ILE A 122 10.99 7.61 -6.47
N PHE A 123 11.64 8.27 -5.50
CA PHE A 123 13.01 7.94 -5.10
C PHE A 123 13.13 6.54 -4.50
N SER A 124 12.14 6.13 -3.70
CA SER A 124 12.10 4.78 -3.14
C SER A 124 12.00 3.71 -4.24
N SER A 125 11.15 3.91 -5.26
CA SER A 125 11.03 3.00 -6.40
C SER A 125 12.31 2.96 -7.24
N TYR A 126 12.96 4.10 -7.43
CA TYR A 126 14.22 4.20 -8.14
C TYR A 126 15.34 3.41 -7.43
N LEU A 127 15.56 3.64 -6.13
CA LEU A 127 16.57 2.90 -5.35
C LEU A 127 16.29 1.40 -5.35
N ARG A 128 15.04 0.99 -5.13
CA ARG A 128 14.66 -0.44 -5.15
C ARG A 128 14.86 -1.08 -6.52
N SER A 129 14.61 -0.35 -7.61
CA SER A 129 14.82 -0.87 -8.96
C SER A 129 16.27 -1.19 -9.26
N PHE A 130 17.22 -0.49 -8.61
CA PHE A 130 18.67 -0.78 -8.66
C PHE A 130 19.12 -1.78 -7.56
N GLY A 131 18.23 -2.35 -6.78
CA GLY A 131 18.55 -3.30 -5.71
C GLY A 131 18.97 -2.65 -4.38
N HIS A 132 18.99 -1.32 -4.28
CA HIS A 132 19.36 -0.60 -3.06
C HIS A 132 18.15 -0.46 -2.12
N THR A 133 17.78 -1.54 -1.45
CA THR A 133 16.63 -1.57 -0.52
C THR A 133 16.98 -1.10 0.89
N THR A 134 18.21 -1.32 1.35
CA THR A 134 18.67 -0.93 2.70
C THR A 134 18.54 0.57 2.95
N PRO A 135 18.99 1.48 2.06
CA PRO A 135 18.81 2.92 2.24
C PRO A 135 17.33 3.32 2.38
N THR A 136 16.43 2.67 1.66
CA THR A 136 14.98 2.96 1.75
C THR A 136 14.38 2.50 3.08
N MET A 137 14.85 1.37 3.59
CA MET A 137 14.47 0.88 4.92
C MET A 137 14.94 1.84 6.01
N ILE A 138 16.23 2.20 6.01
CA ILE A 138 16.81 3.12 6.99
C ILE A 138 16.09 4.46 6.97
N ALA A 139 15.84 5.03 5.79
CA ALA A 139 15.08 6.27 5.64
C ALA A 139 13.72 6.22 6.35
N THR A 140 13.00 5.12 6.17
CA THR A 140 11.68 4.93 6.80
C THR A 140 11.78 4.78 8.31
N VAL A 141 12.76 4.01 8.80
CA VAL A 141 12.97 3.82 10.26
C VAL A 141 13.36 5.15 10.93
N VAL A 142 14.32 5.87 10.36
CA VAL A 142 14.75 7.18 10.88
C VAL A 142 13.61 8.18 10.88
N ALA A 143 12.83 8.25 9.79
CA ALA A 143 11.68 9.14 9.71
C ALA A 143 10.61 8.81 10.78
N ASN A 144 10.35 7.52 11.03
CA ASN A 144 9.40 7.11 12.07
C ASN A 144 9.91 7.45 13.48
N ILE A 145 11.20 7.26 13.75
CA ILE A 145 11.80 7.66 15.06
C ILE A 145 11.67 9.18 15.25
N ILE A 146 12.03 9.96 14.24
CA ILE A 146 11.91 11.43 14.27
C ILE A 146 10.45 11.84 14.49
N ASN A 147 9.50 11.20 13.81
CA ASN A 147 8.07 11.46 13.97
C ASN A 147 7.63 11.26 15.44
N VAL A 148 7.97 10.11 16.05
CA VAL A 148 7.61 9.81 17.44
C VAL A 148 8.24 10.82 18.42
N VAL A 149 9.52 11.13 18.23
CA VAL A 149 10.23 12.09 19.09
C VAL A 149 9.63 13.50 18.97
N LEU A 150 9.37 13.95 17.75
CA LEU A 150 8.76 15.27 17.52
C LEU A 150 7.31 15.33 18.00
N ASN A 151 6.53 14.26 17.84
CA ASN A 151 5.19 14.18 18.43
C ASN A 151 5.26 14.33 19.95
N GLY A 152 6.17 13.61 20.62
CA GLY A 152 6.39 13.75 22.07
C GLY A 152 6.74 15.17 22.47
N LEU A 153 7.64 15.82 21.73
CA LEU A 153 8.06 17.20 22.00
C LEU A 153 6.91 18.20 21.78
N PHE A 154 6.26 18.15 20.61
CA PHE A 154 5.25 19.13 20.23
C PHE A 154 3.94 18.97 21.01
N LEU A 155 3.58 17.72 21.35
CA LEU A 155 2.34 17.44 22.07
C LEU A 155 2.48 17.65 23.58
N PHE A 156 3.49 17.03 24.20
CA PHE A 156 3.60 16.98 25.67
C PHE A 156 4.44 18.13 26.27
N VAL A 157 5.40 18.70 25.51
CA VAL A 157 6.26 19.78 26.02
C VAL A 157 5.78 21.14 25.52
N MET A 158 5.45 21.24 24.23
CA MET A 158 5.03 22.52 23.64
C MET A 158 3.52 22.73 23.64
N HIS A 159 2.72 21.69 23.88
CA HIS A 159 1.25 21.72 23.89
C HIS A 159 0.63 22.29 22.61
N TRP A 160 1.21 21.94 21.42
CA TRP A 160 0.72 22.41 20.12
C TRP A 160 -0.44 21.58 19.56
N GLY A 161 -0.92 20.58 20.29
CA GLY A 161 -2.07 19.75 19.92
C GLY A 161 -1.98 19.17 18.49
N VAL A 162 -3.08 19.25 17.75
CA VAL A 162 -3.21 18.73 16.39
C VAL A 162 -2.19 19.34 15.41
N PHE A 163 -1.89 20.64 15.56
CA PHE A 163 -0.87 21.31 14.74
C PHE A 163 0.51 20.68 14.94
N GLY A 164 0.89 20.40 16.20
CA GLY A 164 2.16 19.78 16.54
C GLY A 164 2.33 18.40 15.88
N VAL A 165 1.30 17.56 15.94
CA VAL A 165 1.30 16.22 15.33
C VAL A 165 1.40 16.31 13.79
N ALA A 166 0.66 17.23 13.16
CA ALA A 166 0.73 17.47 11.74
C ALA A 166 2.12 17.93 11.29
N LEU A 167 2.73 18.85 12.06
CA LEU A 167 4.07 19.37 11.79
C LEU A 167 5.14 18.31 11.97
N ALA A 168 5.08 17.49 13.05
CA ALA A 168 5.98 16.36 13.26
C ALA A 168 5.94 15.37 12.11
N THR A 169 4.73 15.05 11.64
CA THR A 169 4.52 14.19 10.47
C THR A 169 5.10 14.82 9.20
N GLY A 170 4.89 16.12 8.99
CA GLY A 170 5.45 16.83 7.84
C GLY A 170 6.98 16.85 7.83
N ILE A 171 7.61 17.18 8.97
CA ILE A 171 9.08 17.19 9.11
C ILE A 171 9.67 15.80 8.90
N SER A 172 9.09 14.77 9.49
CA SER A 172 9.56 13.39 9.32
C SER A 172 9.53 12.94 7.86
N ARG A 173 8.50 13.33 7.10
CA ARG A 173 8.41 13.06 5.65
C ARG A 173 9.44 13.84 4.84
N LEU A 174 9.73 15.07 5.22
CA LEU A 174 10.79 15.86 4.60
C LEU A 174 12.15 15.21 4.83
N VAL A 175 12.45 14.77 6.05
CA VAL A 175 13.70 14.06 6.37
C VAL A 175 13.80 12.75 5.58
N ASN A 176 12.72 11.98 5.46
CA ASN A 176 12.67 10.78 4.63
C ASN A 176 13.01 11.09 3.17
N LEU A 177 12.38 12.12 2.59
CA LEU A 177 12.67 12.53 1.21
C LEU A 177 14.13 12.95 1.02
N LEU A 178 14.65 13.79 1.91
CA LEU A 178 16.05 14.26 1.84
C LEU A 178 17.03 13.08 1.91
N TRP A 179 16.80 12.14 2.83
CA TRP A 179 17.61 10.92 2.93
C TRP A 179 17.61 10.11 1.64
N LEU A 180 16.42 9.89 1.07
CA LEU A 180 16.29 9.13 -0.18
C LEU A 180 16.95 9.86 -1.37
N CYS A 181 16.87 11.18 -1.43
CA CYS A 181 17.57 11.99 -2.44
C CYS A 181 19.09 11.84 -2.33
N ILE A 182 19.63 11.93 -1.11
CA ILE A 182 21.07 11.76 -0.86
C ILE A 182 21.49 10.33 -1.19
N ALA A 183 20.74 9.33 -0.72
CA ALA A 183 21.03 7.93 -1.00
C ALA A 183 20.99 7.62 -2.50
N ALA A 184 20.04 8.18 -3.25
CA ALA A 184 19.97 8.00 -4.69
C ALA A 184 21.20 8.57 -5.41
N ARG A 185 21.68 9.73 -4.99
CA ARG A 185 22.90 10.33 -5.55
C ARG A 185 24.18 9.58 -5.18
N TYR A 186 24.22 9.01 -3.96
CA TYR A 186 25.39 8.29 -3.46
C TYR A 186 25.55 6.91 -4.09
N HIS A 187 24.44 6.14 -4.19
CA HIS A 187 24.50 4.74 -4.62
C HIS A 187 24.38 4.56 -6.13
N ILE A 188 23.77 5.50 -6.85
CA ILE A 188 23.49 5.34 -8.27
C ILE A 188 24.15 6.47 -9.07
N LYS A 189 25.16 6.08 -9.87
CA LYS A 189 25.80 7.03 -10.79
C LYS A 189 24.89 7.29 -11.99
N PRO A 190 24.67 8.55 -12.38
CA PRO A 190 23.88 8.85 -13.56
C PRO A 190 24.60 8.40 -14.83
N GLU A 191 23.98 7.50 -15.57
CA GLU A 191 24.40 7.07 -16.88
C GLU A 191 23.46 7.62 -17.95
N LYS A 192 24.02 7.97 -19.12
CA LYS A 192 23.23 8.38 -20.28
C LYS A 192 23.15 7.21 -21.24
N ASP A 193 21.95 6.95 -21.76
CA ASP A 193 21.78 6.00 -22.85
C ASP A 193 22.22 6.65 -24.16
N ALA A 194 22.88 5.91 -25.04
CA ALA A 194 23.32 6.41 -26.33
C ALA A 194 22.13 6.74 -27.26
N ASN A 195 21.08 5.93 -27.22
CA ASN A 195 19.85 6.09 -27.98
C ASN A 195 18.64 5.99 -27.05
N PRO A 196 18.33 7.03 -26.26
CA PRO A 196 17.21 6.96 -25.32
C PRO A 196 15.89 6.98 -26.07
N PRO A 197 14.89 6.17 -25.69
CA PRO A 197 13.55 6.25 -26.25
C PRO A 197 12.92 7.62 -25.95
N ALA A 198 12.00 8.05 -26.81
CA ALA A 198 11.31 9.32 -26.59
C ALA A 198 10.62 9.35 -25.21
N SER A 199 10.74 10.47 -24.49
CA SER A 199 10.17 10.64 -23.13
C SER A 199 8.68 10.30 -23.07
N ARG A 200 7.92 10.62 -24.14
CA ARG A 200 6.51 10.26 -24.27
C ARG A 200 6.27 8.75 -24.29
N GLN A 201 7.16 7.98 -24.91
CA GLN A 201 7.05 6.51 -24.96
C GLN A 201 7.32 5.92 -23.58
N VAL A 202 8.37 6.38 -22.87
CA VAL A 202 8.68 5.95 -21.51
C VAL A 202 7.52 6.26 -20.55
N LEU A 203 6.97 7.47 -20.61
CA LEU A 203 5.83 7.88 -19.80
C LEU A 203 4.58 7.03 -20.11
N ARG A 204 4.31 6.74 -21.39
CA ARG A 204 3.20 5.86 -21.79
C ARG A 204 3.36 4.44 -21.23
N LYS A 205 4.59 3.89 -21.23
CA LYS A 205 4.88 2.58 -20.64
C LYS A 205 4.64 2.59 -19.12
N ILE A 206 5.05 3.65 -18.42
CA ILE A 206 4.82 3.83 -16.98
C ILE A 206 3.31 3.88 -16.68
N ILE A 207 2.56 4.70 -17.40
CA ILE A 207 1.10 4.84 -17.21
C ILE A 207 0.36 3.55 -17.56
N ARG A 208 0.78 2.83 -18.59
CA ARG A 208 0.18 1.55 -19.00
C ARG A 208 0.18 0.51 -17.88
N VAL A 209 1.19 0.52 -17.02
CA VAL A 209 1.28 -0.39 -15.86
C VAL A 209 0.69 0.26 -14.60
N GLY A 210 1.01 1.52 -14.37
CA GLY A 210 0.65 2.20 -13.13
C GLY A 210 -0.83 2.53 -13.00
N LEU A 211 -1.49 2.94 -14.09
CA LEU A 211 -2.90 3.28 -14.04
C LEU A 211 -3.81 2.07 -13.70
N PRO A 212 -3.66 0.88 -14.34
CA PRO A 212 -4.39 -0.31 -13.93
C PRO A 212 -4.13 -0.69 -12.46
N ALA A 213 -2.88 -0.62 -12.00
CA ALA A 213 -2.53 -0.94 -10.61
C ALA A 213 -3.19 0.01 -9.60
N ALA A 214 -3.27 1.30 -9.90
CA ALA A 214 -3.95 2.27 -9.05
C ALA A 214 -5.47 2.10 -9.07
N THR A 215 -6.06 1.83 -10.25
CA THR A 215 -7.50 1.54 -10.39
C THR A 215 -7.89 0.33 -9.53
N GLU A 216 -7.10 -0.74 -9.56
CA GLU A 216 -7.31 -1.90 -8.70
C GLU A 216 -7.31 -1.51 -7.22
N THR A 217 -6.38 -0.66 -6.78
CA THR A 217 -6.29 -0.19 -5.38
C THR A 217 -7.52 0.63 -4.98
N VAL A 218 -7.99 1.54 -5.84
CA VAL A 218 -9.20 2.35 -5.58
C VAL A 218 -10.41 1.44 -5.41
N LEU A 219 -10.62 0.52 -6.34
CA LEU A 219 -11.77 -0.38 -6.33
C LEU A 219 -11.71 -1.38 -5.17
N TYR A 220 -10.49 -1.81 -4.78
CA TYR A 220 -10.29 -2.58 -3.55
C TYR A 220 -10.81 -1.82 -2.31
N ASN A 221 -10.45 -0.54 -2.16
CA ASN A 221 -10.94 0.27 -1.04
C ASN A 221 -12.48 0.40 -1.04
N ILE A 222 -13.09 0.55 -2.23
CA ILE A 222 -14.55 0.57 -2.36
C ILE A 222 -15.16 -0.77 -1.92
N ALA A 223 -14.63 -1.89 -2.39
CA ALA A 223 -15.12 -3.22 -2.01
C ALA A 223 -15.02 -3.46 -0.50
N ILE A 224 -13.90 -3.10 0.12
CA ILE A 224 -13.73 -3.20 1.58
C ILE A 224 -14.71 -2.29 2.33
N THR A 225 -14.96 -1.08 1.83
CA THR A 225 -15.96 -0.17 2.42
C THR A 225 -17.36 -0.79 2.37
N LEU A 226 -17.72 -1.47 1.28
CA LEU A 226 -18.99 -2.22 1.19
C LEU A 226 -19.04 -3.35 2.20
N VAL A 227 -17.97 -4.13 2.37
CA VAL A 227 -17.88 -5.19 3.39
C VAL A 227 -18.12 -4.62 4.80
N ILE A 228 -17.44 -3.52 5.14
CA ILE A 228 -17.61 -2.84 6.45
C ILE A 228 -19.04 -2.33 6.62
N SER A 229 -19.63 -1.73 5.59
CA SER A 229 -21.00 -1.25 5.61
C SER A 229 -22.01 -2.40 5.85
N MET A 230 -21.79 -3.56 5.25
CA MET A 230 -22.60 -4.76 5.50
C MET A 230 -22.47 -5.22 6.96
N LEU A 231 -21.25 -5.30 7.49
CA LEU A 231 -21.00 -5.69 8.89
C LEU A 231 -21.67 -4.73 9.88
N ASN A 232 -21.60 -3.43 9.64
CA ASN A 232 -22.28 -2.42 10.48
C ASN A 232 -23.80 -2.58 10.48
N ARG A 233 -24.39 -3.02 9.37
CA ARG A 233 -25.85 -3.26 9.27
C ARG A 233 -26.31 -4.56 9.92
N MET A 234 -25.40 -5.54 10.06
CA MET A 234 -25.72 -6.83 10.68
C MET A 234 -25.71 -6.77 12.20
N ASP A 235 -24.91 -5.88 12.78
CA ASP A 235 -24.73 -5.80 14.23
C ASP A 235 -24.68 -4.34 14.69
N ALA A 236 -25.78 -3.92 15.32
CA ALA A 236 -25.92 -2.57 15.85
C ALA A 236 -24.95 -2.28 17.03
N THR A 237 -24.38 -3.30 17.65
CA THR A 237 -23.39 -3.13 18.75
C THR A 237 -22.00 -2.75 18.24
N GLY A 238 -21.74 -2.95 16.95
CA GLY A 238 -20.42 -2.72 16.34
C GLY A 238 -19.37 -3.78 16.70
N ALA A 239 -19.72 -4.81 17.45
CA ALA A 239 -18.78 -5.85 17.90
C ALA A 239 -18.13 -6.59 16.73
N GLN A 240 -18.86 -6.85 15.65
CA GLN A 240 -18.36 -7.56 14.47
C GLN A 240 -17.32 -6.74 13.70
N VAL A 241 -17.53 -5.44 13.57
CA VAL A 241 -16.57 -4.53 12.93
C VAL A 241 -15.32 -4.34 13.78
N THR A 242 -15.49 -4.25 15.10
CA THR A 242 -14.39 -4.17 16.05
C THR A 242 -13.55 -5.44 16.03
N ALA A 243 -14.16 -6.63 16.05
CA ALA A 243 -13.47 -7.92 15.94
C ALA A 243 -12.67 -8.00 14.64
N ARG A 244 -13.29 -7.60 13.51
CA ARG A 244 -12.60 -7.53 12.22
C ARG A 244 -11.41 -6.57 12.26
N SER A 245 -11.55 -5.43 12.91
CA SER A 245 -10.47 -4.43 13.02
C SER A 245 -9.28 -4.97 13.81
N TYR A 246 -9.51 -5.66 14.93
CA TYR A 246 -8.45 -6.33 15.69
C TYR A 246 -7.78 -7.44 14.89
N ALA A 247 -8.56 -8.31 14.25
CA ALA A 247 -8.02 -9.37 13.40
C ALA A 247 -7.17 -8.78 12.27
N MET A 248 -7.63 -7.73 11.56
CA MET A 248 -6.86 -7.05 10.51
C MET A 248 -5.55 -6.46 11.02
N GLN A 249 -5.53 -5.84 12.21
CA GLN A 249 -4.30 -5.26 12.74
C GLN A 249 -3.25 -6.35 13.00
N ILE A 250 -3.68 -7.50 13.53
CA ILE A 250 -2.80 -8.65 13.78
C ILE A 250 -2.34 -9.26 12.45
N SER A 251 -3.26 -9.50 11.51
CA SER A 251 -2.96 -10.06 10.18
C SER A 251 -2.07 -9.16 9.31
N ASN A 252 -2.00 -7.86 9.60
CA ASN A 252 -1.11 -6.95 8.88
C ASN A 252 0.37 -7.34 8.98
N PHE A 253 0.80 -7.99 10.06
CA PHE A 253 2.18 -8.47 10.17
C PHE A 253 2.46 -9.58 9.16
N SER A 254 1.54 -10.55 9.01
CA SER A 254 1.63 -11.62 8.00
C SER A 254 1.62 -11.03 6.58
N TYR A 255 0.69 -10.12 6.31
CA TYR A 255 0.63 -9.38 5.05
C TYR A 255 1.94 -8.65 4.71
N CYS A 256 2.58 -8.00 5.68
CA CYS A 256 3.86 -7.30 5.45
C CYS A 256 4.97 -8.24 4.99
N VAL A 257 5.04 -9.46 5.53
CA VAL A 257 6.02 -10.48 5.11
C VAL A 257 5.76 -10.90 3.66
N SER A 258 4.51 -11.24 3.34
CA SER A 258 4.09 -11.63 1.98
C SER A 258 4.32 -10.51 0.96
N ALA A 259 3.98 -9.28 1.32
CA ALA A 259 4.17 -8.11 0.47
C ALA A 259 5.65 -7.79 0.23
N ALA A 260 6.50 -7.94 1.25
CA ALA A 260 7.94 -7.72 1.10
C ALA A 260 8.57 -8.69 0.10
N LEU A 261 8.21 -9.98 0.19
CA LEU A 261 8.67 -11.01 -0.77
C LEU A 261 8.13 -10.74 -2.19
N ALA A 262 6.86 -10.34 -2.31
CA ALA A 262 6.26 -10.01 -3.59
C ALA A 262 6.94 -8.80 -4.26
N HIS A 263 7.24 -7.73 -3.50
CA HIS A 263 7.97 -6.58 -4.00
C HIS A 263 9.42 -6.90 -4.40
N ALA A 264 10.12 -7.73 -3.61
CA ALA A 264 11.47 -8.17 -3.94
C ALA A 264 11.46 -9.01 -5.23
N ASN A 265 10.51 -9.96 -5.34
CA ASN A 265 10.33 -10.76 -6.56
C ASN A 265 10.00 -9.90 -7.77
N ALA A 266 9.18 -8.84 -7.63
CA ALA A 266 8.84 -7.94 -8.73
C ALA A 266 10.10 -7.28 -9.34
N VAL A 267 11.06 -6.87 -8.51
CA VAL A 267 12.35 -6.31 -8.99
C VAL A 267 13.13 -7.36 -9.79
N LEU A 268 13.27 -8.58 -9.25
CA LEU A 268 13.95 -9.68 -9.92
C LEU A 268 13.28 -10.06 -11.26
N VAL A 269 11.95 -10.15 -11.26
CA VAL A 269 11.16 -10.40 -12.48
C VAL A 269 11.45 -9.36 -13.55
N GLY A 270 11.51 -8.07 -13.17
CA GLY A 270 11.84 -7.01 -14.11
C GLY A 270 13.24 -7.18 -14.71
N TRP A 271 14.24 -7.48 -13.88
CA TRP A 271 15.61 -7.72 -14.35
C TRP A 271 15.69 -8.93 -15.28
N TYR A 272 15.10 -10.07 -14.92
CA TYR A 272 15.09 -11.27 -15.76
C TYR A 272 14.38 -11.05 -17.10
N ILE A 273 13.24 -10.37 -17.09
CA ILE A 273 12.50 -10.08 -18.33
C ILE A 273 13.33 -9.11 -19.20
N GLY A 274 13.95 -8.10 -18.61
CA GLY A 274 14.86 -7.20 -19.30
C GLY A 274 16.03 -7.92 -19.96
N GLY A 275 16.68 -8.82 -19.21
CA GLY A 275 17.79 -9.65 -19.67
C GLY A 275 17.40 -10.87 -20.50
N TRP A 276 16.09 -11.12 -20.73
CA TRP A 276 15.56 -12.29 -21.45
C TRP A 276 15.86 -13.64 -20.77
N GLU A 277 16.01 -13.62 -19.44
CA GLU A 277 16.29 -14.82 -18.63
C GLU A 277 14.97 -15.47 -18.14
N ILE A 278 14.14 -15.94 -19.08
CA ILE A 278 12.76 -16.37 -18.82
C ILE A 278 12.68 -17.57 -17.87
N GLU A 279 13.58 -18.56 -18.00
CA GLU A 279 13.55 -19.75 -17.14
C GLU A 279 13.97 -19.44 -15.69
N ALA A 280 14.97 -18.56 -15.51
CA ALA A 280 15.32 -18.05 -14.18
C ALA A 280 14.15 -17.28 -13.55
N CYS A 281 13.48 -16.44 -14.33
CA CYS A 281 12.31 -15.68 -13.93
C CYS A 281 11.18 -16.62 -13.41
N LYS A 282 10.82 -17.66 -14.15
CA LYS A 282 9.79 -18.62 -13.75
C LYS A 282 10.16 -19.36 -12.49
N ARG A 283 11.41 -19.88 -12.42
CA ARG A 283 11.92 -20.64 -11.29
C ARG A 283 11.90 -19.81 -10.01
N ASP A 284 12.44 -18.59 -10.06
CA ASP A 284 12.61 -17.77 -8.86
C ASP A 284 11.29 -17.13 -8.42
N THR A 285 10.38 -16.80 -9.35
CA THR A 285 8.99 -16.42 -9.01
C THR A 285 8.26 -17.56 -8.28
N ARG A 286 8.43 -18.83 -8.74
CA ARG A 286 7.85 -19.98 -8.04
C ARG A 286 8.41 -20.15 -6.64
N ARG A 287 9.74 -19.99 -6.48
CA ARG A 287 10.40 -20.03 -5.15
C ARG A 287 9.89 -18.93 -4.24
N ALA A 288 9.77 -17.70 -4.75
CA ALA A 288 9.22 -16.58 -4.01
C ALA A 288 7.78 -16.82 -3.56
N ALA A 289 6.95 -17.44 -4.40
CA ALA A 289 5.57 -17.80 -4.05
C ALA A 289 5.53 -18.86 -2.93
N VAL A 290 6.34 -19.92 -3.03
CA VAL A 290 6.41 -20.97 -1.99
C VAL A 290 6.93 -20.40 -0.67
N LEU A 291 7.98 -19.58 -0.71
CA LEU A 291 8.52 -18.93 0.49
C LEU A 291 7.52 -17.94 1.10
N GLY A 292 6.81 -17.18 0.24
CA GLY A 292 5.78 -16.24 0.67
C GLY A 292 4.61 -16.93 1.38
N ILE A 293 4.09 -17.99 0.77
CA ILE A 293 3.04 -18.82 1.37
C ILE A 293 3.53 -19.43 2.70
N GLY A 294 4.70 -20.05 2.70
CA GLY A 294 5.26 -20.68 3.88
C GLY A 294 5.45 -19.70 5.04
N ALA A 295 6.08 -18.55 4.78
CA ALA A 295 6.31 -17.53 5.79
C ALA A 295 5.00 -16.87 6.26
N GLY A 296 4.11 -16.48 5.33
CA GLY A 296 2.82 -15.88 5.66
C GLY A 296 1.94 -16.80 6.50
N VAL A 297 1.80 -18.07 6.09
CA VAL A 297 1.03 -19.09 6.82
C VAL A 297 1.64 -19.36 8.21
N THR A 298 2.97 -19.44 8.31
CA THR A 298 3.63 -19.65 9.61
C THR A 298 3.32 -18.50 10.57
N VAL A 299 3.43 -17.26 10.12
CA VAL A 299 3.15 -16.08 10.96
C VAL A 299 1.66 -16.03 11.32
N SER A 300 0.75 -16.26 10.37
CA SER A 300 -0.69 -16.26 10.63
C SER A 300 -1.09 -17.41 11.58
N ALA A 301 -0.51 -18.62 11.42
CA ALA A 301 -0.73 -19.73 12.32
C ALA A 301 -0.24 -19.45 13.75
N LEU A 302 0.93 -18.82 13.91
CA LEU A 302 1.41 -18.39 15.22
C LEU A 302 0.43 -17.41 15.87
N PHE A 303 -0.10 -16.43 15.12
CA PHE A 303 -1.10 -15.51 15.65
C PHE A 303 -2.43 -16.20 16.01
N ALA A 304 -2.84 -17.19 15.24
CA ALA A 304 -4.04 -17.97 15.57
C ALA A 304 -3.85 -18.83 16.85
N ILE A 305 -2.68 -19.49 16.99
CA ILE A 305 -2.35 -20.32 18.17
C ILE A 305 -2.27 -19.43 19.43
N PHE A 306 -1.59 -18.30 19.34
CA PHE A 306 -1.44 -17.36 20.44
C PHE A 306 -2.49 -16.26 20.47
N SER A 307 -3.65 -16.49 19.84
CA SER A 307 -4.73 -15.48 19.73
C SER A 307 -5.19 -14.95 21.10
N LYS A 308 -5.36 -15.82 22.10
CA LYS A 308 -5.80 -15.41 23.44
C LYS A 308 -4.91 -14.34 24.07
N PRO A 309 -3.59 -14.56 24.28
CA PRO A 309 -2.72 -13.54 24.87
C PRO A 309 -2.56 -12.31 23.98
N ILE A 310 -2.56 -12.46 22.65
CA ILE A 310 -2.38 -11.33 21.73
C ILE A 310 -3.63 -10.47 21.69
N VAL A 311 -4.82 -11.04 21.55
CA VAL A 311 -6.09 -10.30 21.55
C VAL A 311 -6.39 -9.72 22.93
N GLY A 312 -5.96 -10.41 24.00
CA GLY A 312 -6.04 -9.91 25.39
C GLY A 312 -5.28 -8.61 25.65
N LEU A 313 -4.34 -8.21 24.77
CA LEU A 313 -3.71 -6.88 24.81
C LEU A 313 -4.66 -5.76 24.36
N PHE A 314 -5.72 -6.11 23.63
CA PHE A 314 -6.67 -5.14 23.07
C PHE A 314 -8.01 -5.10 23.81
N THR A 315 -8.40 -6.22 24.44
CA THR A 315 -9.71 -6.35 25.11
C THR A 315 -9.73 -7.47 26.13
N ASP A 316 -10.45 -7.24 27.24
CA ASP A 316 -10.71 -8.25 28.28
C ASP A 316 -12.00 -9.06 28.03
N ASN A 317 -12.78 -8.71 26.98
CA ASN A 317 -14.04 -9.38 26.68
C ASN A 317 -13.81 -10.79 26.09
N PRO A 318 -14.24 -11.87 26.80
CA PRO A 318 -13.97 -13.25 26.37
C PRO A 318 -14.62 -13.61 25.04
N ASP A 319 -15.79 -13.06 24.73
CA ASP A 319 -16.51 -13.33 23.47
C ASP A 319 -15.80 -12.67 22.29
N MET A 320 -15.28 -11.45 22.49
CA MET A 320 -14.44 -10.75 21.50
C MET A 320 -13.15 -11.54 21.23
N ILE A 321 -12.46 -12.02 22.29
CA ILE A 321 -11.24 -12.82 22.16
C ILE A 321 -11.51 -14.09 21.35
N ARG A 322 -12.64 -14.79 21.63
CA ARG A 322 -13.03 -15.99 20.89
C ARG A 322 -13.35 -15.69 19.43
N LEU A 323 -14.09 -14.61 19.18
CA LEU A 323 -14.47 -14.22 17.81
C LEU A 323 -13.23 -13.86 16.98
N VAL A 324 -12.34 -13.00 17.50
CA VAL A 324 -11.10 -12.62 16.81
C VAL A 324 -10.21 -13.85 16.60
N GLY A 325 -10.10 -14.76 17.58
CA GLY A 325 -9.39 -16.03 17.42
C GLY A 325 -9.92 -16.87 16.26
N THR A 326 -11.25 -16.93 16.09
CA THR A 326 -11.88 -17.61 14.94
C THR A 326 -11.54 -16.93 13.62
N LEU A 327 -11.55 -15.58 13.57
CA LEU A 327 -11.16 -14.82 12.37
C LEU A 327 -9.70 -15.10 11.99
N LEU A 328 -8.79 -15.17 12.98
CA LEU A 328 -7.37 -15.49 12.74
C LEU A 328 -7.15 -16.91 12.22
N ILE A 329 -8.00 -17.89 12.58
CA ILE A 329 -7.96 -19.22 11.97
C ILE A 329 -8.35 -19.16 10.49
N VAL A 330 -9.39 -18.41 10.14
CA VAL A 330 -9.77 -18.21 8.73
C VAL A 330 -8.69 -17.44 7.97
N ASP A 331 -7.99 -16.52 8.63
CA ASP A 331 -6.89 -15.74 8.05
C ASP A 331 -5.73 -16.62 7.57
N ILE A 332 -5.50 -17.80 8.16
CA ILE A 332 -4.49 -18.75 7.66
C ILE A 332 -4.78 -19.13 6.21
N PHE A 333 -6.04 -19.45 5.90
CA PHE A 333 -6.45 -19.79 4.53
C PHE A 333 -6.43 -18.58 3.60
N LEU A 334 -6.81 -17.42 4.11
CA LEU A 334 -6.74 -16.16 3.40
C LEU A 334 -5.28 -15.84 3.02
N GLU A 335 -4.32 -16.07 3.91
CA GLU A 335 -2.91 -15.76 3.70
C GLU A 335 -2.26 -16.69 2.66
N ILE A 336 -2.70 -17.95 2.53
CA ILE A 336 -2.28 -18.83 1.43
C ILE A 336 -2.59 -18.18 0.08
N GLY A 337 -3.84 -17.77 -0.10
CA GLY A 337 -4.28 -17.09 -1.32
C GLY A 337 -3.57 -15.75 -1.52
N ARG A 338 -3.53 -14.91 -0.49
CA ARG A 338 -2.95 -13.57 -0.52
C ARG A 338 -1.48 -13.58 -0.92
N SER A 339 -0.65 -14.44 -0.31
CA SER A 339 0.77 -14.54 -0.62
C SER A 339 1.00 -14.91 -2.08
N ALA A 340 0.31 -15.90 -2.59
CA ALA A 340 0.42 -16.31 -3.99
C ALA A 340 -0.10 -15.23 -4.96
N ASN A 341 -1.26 -14.62 -4.65
CA ASN A 341 -1.85 -13.54 -5.43
C ASN A 341 -0.90 -12.33 -5.52
N LEU A 342 -0.29 -11.92 -4.41
CA LEU A 342 0.68 -10.82 -4.39
C LEU A 342 1.90 -11.14 -5.26
N VAL A 343 2.52 -12.31 -5.09
CA VAL A 343 3.75 -12.67 -5.83
C VAL A 343 3.48 -12.75 -7.33
N TYR A 344 2.47 -13.50 -7.78
CA TYR A 344 2.16 -13.63 -9.19
C TYR A 344 1.52 -12.36 -9.78
N GLY A 345 0.70 -11.66 -9.01
CA GLY A 345 0.09 -10.39 -9.42
C GLY A 345 1.13 -9.30 -9.67
N PHE A 346 2.10 -9.12 -8.77
CA PHE A 346 3.21 -8.18 -8.99
C PHE A 346 4.13 -8.63 -10.12
N ALA A 347 4.39 -9.93 -10.26
CA ALA A 347 5.18 -10.47 -11.37
C ALA A 347 4.54 -10.15 -12.73
N LEU A 348 3.22 -10.36 -12.87
CA LEU A 348 2.45 -10.01 -14.07
C LEU A 348 2.47 -8.50 -14.34
N LYS A 349 2.23 -7.66 -13.32
CA LYS A 349 2.29 -6.20 -13.48
C LYS A 349 3.67 -5.74 -13.93
N THR A 350 4.72 -6.30 -13.33
CA THR A 350 6.11 -5.95 -13.69
C THR A 350 6.49 -6.46 -15.08
N SER A 351 5.91 -7.56 -15.58
CA SER A 351 6.11 -8.02 -16.97
C SER A 351 5.46 -7.10 -18.01
N GLY A 352 4.53 -6.23 -17.61
CA GLY A 352 3.73 -5.37 -18.49
C GLY A 352 2.27 -5.81 -18.64
N ASP A 353 1.90 -6.97 -18.06
CA ASP A 353 0.53 -7.50 -18.05
C ASP A 353 -0.23 -6.98 -16.80
N ALA A 354 -0.48 -5.67 -16.75
CA ALA A 354 -1.14 -5.05 -15.59
C ALA A 354 -2.68 -5.07 -15.71
N ILE A 355 -3.22 -5.18 -16.93
CA ILE A 355 -4.67 -5.16 -17.15
C ILE A 355 -5.32 -6.46 -16.64
N TYR A 356 -4.68 -7.61 -16.84
CA TYR A 356 -5.24 -8.89 -16.39
C TYR A 356 -5.39 -8.95 -14.85
N PRO A 357 -4.34 -8.67 -14.03
CA PRO A 357 -4.50 -8.60 -12.57
C PRO A 357 -5.57 -7.60 -12.13
N MET A 358 -5.63 -6.43 -12.75
CA MET A 358 -6.66 -5.42 -12.44
C MET A 358 -8.08 -5.98 -12.72
N ALA A 359 -8.33 -6.53 -13.90
CA ALA A 359 -9.65 -7.01 -14.29
C ALA A 359 -10.13 -8.16 -13.38
N ILE A 360 -9.26 -9.16 -13.15
CA ILE A 360 -9.54 -10.27 -12.24
C ILE A 360 -9.72 -9.78 -10.81
N GLY A 361 -8.86 -8.85 -10.35
CA GLY A 361 -8.98 -8.24 -9.04
C GLY A 361 -10.35 -7.60 -8.84
N ILE A 362 -10.79 -6.75 -9.77
CA ILE A 362 -12.08 -6.06 -9.69
C ILE A 362 -13.25 -7.06 -9.65
N ILE A 363 -13.28 -8.02 -10.57
CA ILE A 363 -14.37 -8.98 -10.68
C ILE A 363 -14.52 -9.76 -9.37
N PHE A 364 -13.43 -10.35 -8.88
CA PHE A 364 -13.51 -11.25 -7.72
C PHE A 364 -13.59 -10.52 -6.38
N MET A 365 -13.05 -9.31 -6.24
CA MET A 365 -13.30 -8.47 -5.05
C MET A 365 -14.80 -8.19 -4.84
N PHE A 366 -15.53 -7.87 -5.91
CA PHE A 366 -16.97 -7.64 -5.78
C PHE A 366 -17.75 -8.96 -5.69
N LEU A 367 -17.36 -10.00 -6.43
CA LEU A 367 -18.06 -11.28 -6.44
C LEU A 367 -17.80 -12.08 -5.15
N CYS A 368 -16.53 -12.30 -4.79
CA CYS A 368 -16.15 -13.16 -3.66
C CYS A 368 -16.07 -12.40 -2.34
N ALA A 369 -15.36 -11.24 -2.27
CA ALA A 369 -15.25 -10.54 -1.02
C ALA A 369 -16.58 -9.87 -0.62
N SER A 370 -17.15 -9.03 -1.48
CA SER A 370 -18.44 -8.36 -1.16
C SER A 370 -19.62 -9.31 -1.27
N GLY A 371 -19.75 -10.07 -2.37
CA GLY A 371 -20.81 -11.05 -2.58
C GLY A 371 -20.75 -12.21 -1.59
N GLY A 372 -19.56 -12.70 -1.26
CA GLY A 372 -19.35 -13.71 -0.22
C GLY A 372 -19.71 -13.18 1.17
N THR A 373 -19.37 -11.93 1.49
CA THR A 373 -19.82 -11.28 2.74
C THR A 373 -21.36 -11.24 2.82
N TRP A 374 -22.01 -10.87 1.73
CA TRP A 374 -23.48 -10.89 1.68
C TRP A 374 -24.03 -12.31 1.84
N LEU A 375 -23.48 -13.30 1.15
CA LEU A 375 -23.97 -14.69 1.20
C LEU A 375 -23.69 -15.33 2.57
N PHE A 376 -22.43 -15.39 2.99
CA PHE A 376 -22.02 -16.08 4.22
C PHE A 376 -22.30 -15.24 5.47
N GLY A 377 -22.00 -13.93 5.42
CA GLY A 377 -22.19 -13.03 6.55
C GLY A 377 -23.66 -12.72 6.80
N VAL A 378 -24.37 -12.21 5.77
CA VAL A 378 -25.76 -11.72 5.91
C VAL A 378 -26.76 -12.87 5.81
N LYS A 379 -26.76 -13.63 4.71
CA LYS A 379 -27.80 -14.65 4.43
C LYS A 379 -27.68 -15.87 5.32
N LEU A 380 -26.45 -16.39 5.53
CA LEU A 380 -26.21 -17.53 6.42
C LEU A 380 -26.01 -17.15 7.89
N GLY A 381 -25.94 -15.84 8.20
CA GLY A 381 -25.83 -15.36 9.58
C GLY A 381 -24.44 -15.60 10.24
N TRP A 382 -23.38 -15.89 9.45
CA TRP A 382 -22.04 -16.10 10.01
C TRP A 382 -21.28 -14.80 10.30
N LEU A 383 -21.92 -13.67 10.08
CA LEU A 383 -21.44 -12.33 10.44
C LEU A 383 -19.99 -12.07 9.95
N ALA A 384 -19.07 -11.62 10.84
CA ALA A 384 -17.69 -11.32 10.50
C ALA A 384 -16.91 -12.56 10.01
N VAL A 385 -17.22 -13.75 10.50
CA VAL A 385 -16.59 -15.00 10.02
C VAL A 385 -16.95 -15.25 8.56
N GLY A 386 -18.20 -15.03 8.18
CA GLY A 386 -18.66 -15.12 6.79
C GLY A 386 -17.96 -14.12 5.87
N ALA A 387 -17.73 -12.89 6.35
CA ALA A 387 -16.98 -11.88 5.61
C ALA A 387 -15.51 -12.31 5.40
N TYR A 388 -14.86 -12.86 6.41
CA TYR A 388 -13.50 -13.39 6.28
C TYR A 388 -13.40 -14.57 5.31
N ILE A 389 -14.38 -15.47 5.31
CA ILE A 389 -14.48 -16.57 4.34
C ILE A 389 -14.62 -16.01 2.92
N GLY A 390 -15.47 -14.99 2.72
CA GLY A 390 -15.62 -14.31 1.43
C GLY A 390 -14.29 -13.70 0.94
N MET A 391 -13.56 -13.04 1.84
CA MET A 391 -12.22 -12.48 1.54
C MET A 391 -11.18 -13.58 1.25
N ALA A 392 -11.18 -14.68 1.98
CA ALA A 392 -10.28 -15.82 1.75
C ALA A 392 -10.54 -16.45 0.38
N LEU A 393 -11.81 -16.63 -0.01
CA LEU A 393 -12.20 -17.12 -1.32
C LEU A 393 -11.72 -16.18 -2.44
N ASP A 394 -11.89 -14.87 -2.27
CA ASP A 394 -11.40 -13.86 -3.21
C ASP A 394 -9.89 -14.02 -3.44
N GLU A 395 -9.09 -14.03 -2.38
CA GLU A 395 -7.63 -14.14 -2.49
C GLU A 395 -7.19 -15.48 -3.11
N CYS A 396 -7.83 -16.59 -2.72
CA CYS A 396 -7.51 -17.92 -3.25
C CYS A 396 -7.86 -18.04 -4.74
N VAL A 397 -9.04 -17.57 -5.16
CA VAL A 397 -9.45 -17.62 -6.57
C VAL A 397 -8.54 -16.75 -7.43
N ARG A 398 -8.25 -15.52 -6.98
CA ARG A 398 -7.30 -14.63 -7.65
C ARG A 398 -5.91 -15.27 -7.75
N ALA A 399 -5.41 -15.89 -6.68
CA ALA A 399 -4.12 -16.59 -6.70
C ALA A 399 -4.06 -17.67 -7.78
N VAL A 400 -5.09 -18.50 -7.89
CA VAL A 400 -5.18 -19.55 -8.92
C VAL A 400 -5.18 -18.95 -10.33
N LEU A 401 -5.96 -17.89 -10.55
CA LEU A 401 -6.05 -17.23 -11.85
C LEU A 401 -4.75 -16.50 -12.24
N MET A 402 -4.09 -15.82 -11.28
CA MET A 402 -2.78 -15.20 -11.50
C MET A 402 -1.71 -16.25 -11.84
N TYR A 403 -1.69 -17.36 -11.10
CA TYR A 403 -0.78 -18.48 -11.38
C TYR A 403 -1.07 -19.12 -12.75
N ALA A 404 -2.34 -19.35 -13.09
CA ALA A 404 -2.72 -19.88 -14.40
C ALA A 404 -2.25 -18.96 -15.54
N ARG A 405 -2.48 -17.64 -15.41
CA ARG A 405 -2.00 -16.62 -16.37
C ARG A 405 -0.48 -16.63 -16.49
N TRP A 406 0.22 -16.72 -15.36
CA TRP A 406 1.69 -16.82 -15.35
C TRP A 406 2.19 -18.05 -16.11
N ARG A 407 1.56 -19.21 -15.91
CA ARG A 407 1.91 -20.47 -16.60
C ARG A 407 1.74 -20.42 -18.10
N THR A 408 0.74 -19.69 -18.62
CA THR A 408 0.51 -19.59 -20.08
C THR A 408 1.67 -18.92 -20.82
N GLY A 409 2.51 -18.14 -20.13
CA GLY A 409 3.59 -17.39 -20.75
C GLY A 409 3.16 -16.19 -21.61
N CYS A 410 1.86 -15.88 -21.68
CA CYS A 410 1.34 -14.74 -22.47
C CYS A 410 1.99 -13.39 -22.09
N TRP A 411 2.39 -13.25 -20.82
CA TRP A 411 3.07 -12.06 -20.31
C TRP A 411 4.41 -11.77 -20.98
N GLN A 412 5.10 -12.77 -21.53
CA GLN A 412 6.38 -12.61 -22.23
C GLN A 412 6.26 -11.72 -23.47
N ARG A 413 5.09 -11.70 -24.13
CA ARG A 413 4.81 -10.85 -25.30
C ARG A 413 4.50 -9.38 -24.92
N LEU A 414 4.30 -9.09 -23.62
CA LEU A 414 3.92 -7.77 -23.11
C LEU A 414 5.10 -7.01 -22.54
N ARG A 415 6.32 -7.50 -22.74
CA ARG A 415 7.59 -6.87 -22.36
C ARG A 415 7.60 -5.38 -22.72
N LEU A 416 8.11 -4.55 -21.80
CA LEU A 416 8.13 -3.10 -21.98
C LEU A 416 9.36 -2.62 -22.75
N VAL A 417 10.43 -3.41 -22.79
CA VAL A 417 11.62 -3.17 -23.63
C VAL A 417 11.39 -3.84 -24.97
N SER A 418 11.47 -3.08 -26.08
CA SER A 418 11.36 -3.61 -27.44
C SER A 418 12.74 -3.93 -28.00
N ASP A 419 12.84 -5.00 -28.82
CA ASP A 419 14.09 -5.41 -29.46
C ASP A 419 14.53 -4.42 -30.57
N SER A 420 13.64 -3.49 -30.95
CA SER A 420 13.88 -2.43 -31.94
C SER A 420 14.36 -1.12 -31.32
N GLU A 421 14.40 -0.99 -30.02
CA GLU A 421 14.93 0.14 -29.28
C GLU A 421 16.36 -0.13 -28.78
#